data_c967e4649104382b05edc2ec19105b75
#
_entry.id   c967e4649104382b05edc2ec19105b75
#
_cell.length_a   1.000
_cell.length_b   1.000
_cell.length_c   1.000
_cell.angle_alpha   90.00
_cell.angle_beta   90.00
_cell.angle_gamma   90.00
#
_symmetry.space_group_name_H-M   'P 1'
#
loop_
_entity.id
_entity.type
_entity.pdbx_description
1 polymer ?
#
loop_
_entity_poly.entity_id
_entity_poly.type
_entity_poly.pdbx_seq_one_letter_code
_entity_poly.pdbx_strand_id
1 'polypeptide(L)'
;MRSERKIAANIFKGSLGNMIEWFDWYVYASFAIYFSTAFFPSENKTAELLSTAAVFAVGFLMRPIGSFVMGRFADRRGRRSALTLSVTIMAVGSLVIALTPTYHTIGLWSPGILVVTRLFQGLSLGGEYGTSATYLSEMASPKRRGFYSSFQYVTLISGQLLALLVQIILQNTLTNAQLYAFGWRIPFVIGAIGAVGVLWLRLTMEESDQFTAMNASKQKKAGTLTLLLQYPRQFFTVVGLTFGGTICFYAYTTYLQKFMINTTGLDPRVVSLINFAALLIMLILQPIFGHLSDKIGRKPLLIWFGVGGTLFTVPIFTALAHTKSVWAAFLLMLFGVVIVSGYTSINAIVKAELFPTEIRALGVGLPYGLTVAIFGGTVEYVALWLRSINFESLFFFYVAAASFVSLIVYWKMLETSKTGHIDAEIMLADGEK
;
A
#
# COMPACT_ATOMS: atom_id res chain seq x y z
N MET A 1 -8.54 7.13 29.81
CA MET A 1 -8.83 6.50 28.48
C MET A 1 -9.55 7.47 27.57
N ARG A 2 -9.17 7.52 26.28
CA ARG A 2 -9.87 8.32 25.26
C ARG A 2 -11.25 7.73 24.98
N SER A 3 -12.24 8.59 24.67
CA SER A 3 -13.55 8.09 24.24
C SER A 3 -13.44 7.42 22.87
N GLU A 4 -14.24 6.36 22.61
CA GLU A 4 -14.28 5.67 21.31
C GLU A 4 -14.53 6.62 20.13
N ARG A 5 -15.33 7.68 20.35
CA ARG A 5 -15.57 8.74 19.34
C ARG A 5 -14.28 9.51 18.97
N LYS A 6 -13.44 9.82 19.96
CA LYS A 6 -12.14 10.48 19.71
C LYS A 6 -11.17 9.55 19.02
N ILE A 7 -11.13 8.28 19.41
CA ILE A 7 -10.32 7.25 18.73
C ILE A 7 -10.72 7.15 17.26
N ALA A 8 -12.00 6.95 16.98
CA ALA A 8 -12.50 6.85 15.60
C ALA A 8 -12.19 8.11 14.77
N ALA A 9 -12.33 9.30 15.36
CA ALA A 9 -12.01 10.56 14.66
C ALA A 9 -10.51 10.68 14.32
N ASN A 10 -9.61 10.30 15.21
CA ASN A 10 -8.17 10.32 14.94
C ASN A 10 -7.75 9.25 13.93
N ILE A 11 -8.32 8.04 14.01
CA ILE A 11 -8.14 6.98 13.02
C ILE A 11 -8.59 7.45 11.62
N PHE A 12 -9.77 8.06 11.52
CA PHE A 12 -10.28 8.60 10.26
C PHE A 12 -9.34 9.66 9.66
N LYS A 13 -8.89 10.64 10.46
CA LYS A 13 -7.94 11.67 10.02
C LYS A 13 -6.61 11.08 9.55
N GLY A 14 -6.07 10.12 10.28
CA GLY A 14 -4.83 9.41 9.91
C GLY A 14 -4.99 8.62 8.62
N SER A 15 -6.11 7.91 8.48
CA SER A 15 -6.39 7.06 7.33
C SER A 15 -6.66 7.82 6.03
N LEU A 16 -7.29 9.01 6.10
CA LEU A 16 -7.55 9.81 4.89
C LEU A 16 -6.26 10.23 4.17
N GLY A 17 -5.17 10.47 4.90
CA GLY A 17 -3.89 10.77 4.27
C GLY A 17 -3.38 9.63 3.42
N ASN A 18 -3.42 8.42 3.96
CA ASN A 18 -3.06 7.21 3.22
C ASN A 18 -3.92 7.06 1.94
N MET A 19 -5.22 7.35 2.00
CA MET A 19 -6.10 7.30 0.82
C MET A 19 -5.66 8.27 -0.28
N ILE A 20 -5.34 9.53 0.07
CA ILE A 20 -4.92 10.54 -0.91
C ILE A 20 -3.55 10.21 -1.49
N GLU A 21 -2.61 9.69 -0.70
CA GLU A 21 -1.31 9.25 -1.19
C GLU A 21 -1.43 8.10 -2.20
N TRP A 22 -2.27 7.11 -1.92
CA TRP A 22 -2.53 6.02 -2.85
C TRP A 22 -3.34 6.45 -4.07
N PHE A 23 -4.26 7.40 -3.92
CA PHE A 23 -4.94 8.03 -5.06
C PHE A 23 -3.93 8.65 -6.03
N ASP A 24 -3.02 9.49 -5.53
CA ASP A 24 -2.00 10.14 -6.37
C ASP A 24 -1.08 9.12 -7.06
N TRP A 25 -0.71 8.06 -6.34
CA TRP A 25 0.09 6.98 -6.86
C TRP A 25 -0.58 6.25 -8.03
N TYR A 26 -1.86 5.92 -7.89
CA TYR A 26 -2.64 5.25 -8.93
C TYR A 26 -3.01 6.19 -10.08
N VAL A 27 -3.23 7.48 -9.82
CA VAL A 27 -3.42 8.50 -10.87
C VAL A 27 -2.25 8.51 -11.83
N TYR A 28 -1.02 8.50 -11.32
CA TYR A 28 0.16 8.46 -12.17
C TYR A 28 0.14 7.23 -13.10
N ALA A 29 -0.09 6.06 -12.54
CA ALA A 29 -0.11 4.81 -13.32
C ALA A 29 -1.25 4.79 -14.36
N SER A 30 -2.45 5.25 -13.97
CA SER A 30 -3.64 5.23 -14.82
C SER A 30 -3.60 6.25 -15.95
N PHE A 31 -3.02 7.44 -15.70
CA PHE A 31 -2.95 8.52 -16.67
C PHE A 31 -1.64 8.56 -17.47
N ALA A 32 -0.71 7.64 -17.22
CA ALA A 32 0.58 7.56 -17.92
C ALA A 32 0.43 7.61 -19.44
N ILE A 33 -0.58 6.94 -19.99
CA ILE A 33 -0.87 6.91 -21.43
C ILE A 33 -1.16 8.31 -22.01
N TYR A 34 -1.73 9.22 -21.22
CA TYR A 34 -2.11 10.56 -21.66
C TYR A 34 -0.99 11.59 -21.49
N PHE A 35 -0.15 11.46 -20.46
CA PHE A 35 0.89 12.46 -20.21
C PHE A 35 2.30 12.04 -20.65
N SER A 36 2.53 10.78 -21.03
CA SER A 36 3.84 10.32 -21.49
C SER A 36 4.42 11.18 -22.60
N THR A 37 3.62 11.52 -23.60
CA THR A 37 3.99 12.40 -24.71
C THR A 37 4.35 13.81 -24.27
N ALA A 38 3.73 14.31 -23.20
CA ALA A 38 3.99 15.66 -22.67
C ALA A 38 5.38 15.77 -22.04
N PHE A 39 5.91 14.69 -21.46
CA PHE A 39 7.19 14.65 -20.76
C PHE A 39 8.31 13.98 -21.54
N PHE A 40 7.98 12.96 -22.37
CA PHE A 40 8.94 12.12 -23.08
C PHE A 40 8.56 11.97 -24.56
N PRO A 41 8.46 13.07 -25.33
CA PRO A 41 8.06 12.97 -26.73
C PRO A 41 9.06 12.11 -27.50
N SER A 42 8.55 11.13 -28.24
CA SER A 42 9.33 10.22 -29.08
C SER A 42 8.49 9.82 -30.30
N GLU A 43 9.15 9.52 -31.42
CA GLU A 43 8.49 8.92 -32.58
C GLU A 43 7.96 7.51 -32.25
N ASN A 44 8.53 6.84 -31.24
CA ASN A 44 8.10 5.53 -30.78
C ASN A 44 7.29 5.64 -29.50
N LYS A 45 5.98 5.41 -29.59
CA LYS A 45 5.03 5.45 -28.45
C LYS A 45 5.40 4.46 -27.34
N THR A 46 6.01 3.33 -27.68
CA THR A 46 6.49 2.36 -26.68
C THR A 46 7.65 2.95 -25.86
N ALA A 47 8.55 3.72 -26.48
CA ALA A 47 9.65 4.38 -25.78
C ALA A 47 9.14 5.46 -24.82
N GLU A 48 8.11 6.22 -25.18
CA GLU A 48 7.45 7.19 -24.29
C GLU A 48 6.89 6.51 -23.03
N LEU A 49 6.15 5.42 -23.23
CA LEU A 49 5.55 4.65 -22.12
C LEU A 49 6.60 3.97 -21.25
N LEU A 50 7.67 3.43 -21.84
CA LEU A 50 8.79 2.85 -21.09
C LEU A 50 9.51 3.89 -20.24
N SER A 51 9.73 5.10 -20.75
CA SER A 51 10.34 6.19 -20.00
C SER A 51 9.46 6.60 -18.81
N THR A 52 8.15 6.70 -19.03
CA THR A 52 7.18 6.99 -17.97
C THR A 52 7.13 5.87 -16.91
N ALA A 53 7.19 4.61 -17.34
CA ALA A 53 7.24 3.45 -16.46
C ALA A 53 8.56 3.39 -15.66
N ALA A 54 9.68 3.79 -16.27
CA ALA A 54 10.95 3.88 -15.56
C ALA A 54 10.90 4.91 -14.42
N VAL A 55 10.30 6.07 -14.65
CA VAL A 55 10.10 7.09 -13.61
C VAL A 55 9.17 6.59 -12.50
N PHE A 56 8.14 5.82 -12.85
CA PHE A 56 7.29 5.16 -11.86
C PHE A 56 8.08 4.16 -10.99
N ALA A 57 8.93 3.34 -11.62
CA ALA A 57 9.78 2.38 -10.92
C ALA A 57 10.78 3.05 -9.97
N VAL A 58 11.33 4.22 -10.34
CA VAL A 58 12.20 5.03 -9.47
C VAL A 58 11.48 5.38 -8.16
N GLY A 59 10.18 5.69 -8.19
CA GLY A 59 9.39 5.92 -7.00
C GLY A 59 9.31 4.69 -6.07
N PHE A 60 9.29 3.47 -6.63
CA PHE A 60 9.36 2.23 -5.82
C PHE A 60 10.73 2.04 -5.14
N LEU A 61 11.82 2.33 -5.85
CA LEU A 61 13.17 2.24 -5.30
C LEU A 61 13.40 3.21 -4.14
N MET A 62 12.66 4.32 -4.10
CA MET A 62 12.74 5.27 -2.99
C MET A 62 12.00 4.81 -1.73
N ARG A 63 11.13 3.80 -1.80
CA ARG A 63 10.35 3.32 -0.64
C ARG A 63 11.22 2.84 0.53
N PRO A 64 12.26 2.00 0.36
CA PRO A 64 13.12 1.63 1.48
C PRO A 64 13.82 2.82 2.12
N ILE A 65 14.30 3.77 1.31
CA ILE A 65 14.93 5.01 1.78
C ILE A 65 13.91 5.84 2.55
N GLY A 66 12.72 6.02 1.99
CA GLY A 66 11.61 6.70 2.63
C GLY A 66 11.18 6.04 3.94
N SER A 67 11.08 4.73 3.96
CA SER A 67 10.77 3.96 5.18
C SER A 67 11.82 4.18 6.28
N PHE A 68 13.09 4.23 5.91
CA PHE A 68 14.16 4.52 6.87
C PHE A 68 14.11 5.96 7.37
N VAL A 69 14.07 6.94 6.47
CA VAL A 69 14.13 8.37 6.82
C VAL A 69 12.89 8.78 7.62
N MET A 70 11.70 8.48 7.09
CA MET A 70 10.43 8.88 7.70
C MET A 70 10.10 8.03 8.93
N GLY A 71 10.44 6.73 8.94
CA GLY A 71 10.27 5.87 10.10
C GLY A 71 11.10 6.37 11.29
N ARG A 72 12.37 6.71 11.04
CA ARG A 72 13.23 7.35 12.06
C ARG A 72 12.67 8.70 12.51
N PHE A 73 12.16 9.50 11.59
CA PHE A 73 11.56 10.77 11.92
C PHE A 73 10.30 10.58 12.80
N ALA A 74 9.45 9.61 12.47
CA ALA A 74 8.25 9.27 13.24
C ALA A 74 8.58 8.77 14.65
N ASP A 75 9.60 7.92 14.79
CA ASP A 75 10.02 7.40 16.10
C ASP A 75 10.66 8.48 16.98
N ARG A 76 11.25 9.54 16.40
CA ARG A 76 11.90 10.65 17.11
C ARG A 76 11.02 11.87 17.34
N ARG A 77 10.21 12.25 16.35
CA ARG A 77 9.45 13.51 16.33
C ARG A 77 7.95 13.30 16.50
N GLY A 78 7.51 12.05 16.53
CA GLY A 78 6.10 11.67 16.67
C GLY A 78 5.45 11.25 15.36
N ARG A 79 4.44 10.42 15.49
CA ARG A 79 3.70 9.83 14.37
C ARG A 79 2.93 10.90 13.60
N ARG A 80 2.24 11.80 14.32
CA ARG A 80 1.51 12.93 13.76
C ARG A 80 2.41 13.82 12.89
N SER A 81 3.60 14.16 13.39
CA SER A 81 4.54 15.03 12.65
C SER A 81 5.02 14.39 11.35
N ALA A 82 5.31 13.08 11.38
CA ALA A 82 5.74 12.34 10.19
C ALA A 82 4.60 12.22 9.15
N LEU A 83 3.39 11.89 9.59
CA LEU A 83 2.21 11.82 8.73
C LEU A 83 1.89 13.19 8.09
N THR A 84 2.05 14.28 8.84
CA THR A 84 1.84 15.64 8.33
C THR A 84 2.88 16.01 7.27
N LEU A 85 4.15 15.68 7.50
CA LEU A 85 5.23 15.90 6.54
C LEU A 85 4.99 15.09 5.26
N SER A 86 4.59 13.83 5.39
CA SER A 86 4.30 12.93 4.28
C SER A 86 3.24 13.53 3.34
N VAL A 87 2.07 13.88 3.86
CA VAL A 87 1.00 14.46 3.02
C VAL A 87 1.38 15.81 2.43
N THR A 88 2.24 16.58 3.10
CA THR A 88 2.74 17.85 2.56
C THR A 88 3.61 17.61 1.32
N ILE A 89 4.52 16.64 1.39
CA ILE A 89 5.37 16.24 0.25
C ILE A 89 4.49 15.78 -0.92
N MET A 90 3.46 14.98 -0.65
CA MET A 90 2.53 14.52 -1.69
C MET A 90 1.75 15.68 -2.32
N ALA A 91 1.19 16.59 -1.50
CA ALA A 91 0.45 17.77 -1.98
C ALA A 91 1.29 18.64 -2.91
N VAL A 92 2.50 18.98 -2.48
CA VAL A 92 3.45 19.77 -3.28
C VAL A 92 3.83 19.02 -4.54
N GLY A 93 4.13 17.72 -4.44
CA GLY A 93 4.50 16.89 -5.59
C GLY A 93 3.40 16.82 -6.64
N SER A 94 2.16 16.56 -6.24
CA SER A 94 1.02 16.50 -7.17
C SER A 94 0.77 17.85 -7.85
N LEU A 95 0.87 18.95 -7.08
CA LEU A 95 0.74 20.30 -7.65
C LEU A 95 1.86 20.61 -8.64
N VAL A 96 3.11 20.26 -8.31
CA VAL A 96 4.26 20.44 -9.20
C VAL A 96 4.06 19.66 -10.50
N ILE A 97 3.64 18.38 -10.44
CA ILE A 97 3.35 17.60 -11.66
C ILE A 97 2.26 18.27 -12.49
N ALA A 98 1.15 18.70 -11.85
CA ALA A 98 0.03 19.34 -12.55
C ALA A 98 0.45 20.62 -13.26
N LEU A 99 1.34 21.42 -12.68
CA LEU A 99 1.78 22.73 -13.18
C LEU A 99 3.01 22.66 -14.09
N THR A 100 3.72 21.51 -14.12
CA THR A 100 4.95 21.36 -14.93
C THR A 100 4.63 21.58 -16.41
N PRO A 101 5.35 22.52 -17.10
CA PRO A 101 5.22 22.71 -18.52
C PRO A 101 5.71 21.45 -19.28
N THR A 102 5.23 21.28 -20.50
CA THR A 102 5.59 20.14 -21.35
C THR A 102 7.04 20.23 -21.85
N TYR A 103 7.57 19.12 -22.33
CA TYR A 103 8.90 19.05 -22.95
C TYR A 103 9.07 20.10 -24.07
N HIS A 104 8.04 20.33 -24.88
CA HIS A 104 8.10 21.34 -25.97
C HIS A 104 8.33 22.77 -25.43
N THR A 105 7.99 23.05 -24.19
CA THR A 105 8.12 24.39 -23.59
C THR A 105 9.46 24.58 -22.89
N ILE A 106 9.89 23.61 -22.10
CA ILE A 106 11.08 23.74 -21.22
C ILE A 106 12.14 22.62 -21.43
N GLY A 107 12.00 21.82 -22.50
CA GLY A 107 12.95 20.77 -22.86
C GLY A 107 13.16 19.75 -21.74
N LEU A 108 14.41 19.36 -21.51
CA LEU A 108 14.81 18.34 -20.52
C LEU A 108 14.46 18.70 -19.07
N TRP A 109 14.15 19.95 -18.77
CA TRP A 109 13.69 20.33 -17.43
C TRP A 109 12.32 19.69 -17.10
N SER A 110 11.46 19.47 -18.10
CA SER A 110 10.16 18.86 -17.91
C SER A 110 10.25 17.43 -17.32
N PRO A 111 10.91 16.45 -17.95
CA PRO A 111 11.12 15.14 -17.36
C PRO A 111 11.98 15.18 -16.10
N GLY A 112 12.95 16.11 -15.99
CA GLY A 112 13.77 16.29 -14.80
C GLY A 112 12.94 16.64 -13.56
N ILE A 113 12.03 17.60 -13.67
CA ILE A 113 11.08 17.96 -12.59
C ILE A 113 10.19 16.77 -12.24
N LEU A 114 9.69 16.04 -13.21
CA LEU A 114 8.86 14.85 -12.98
C LEU A 114 9.63 13.79 -12.18
N VAL A 115 10.87 13.47 -12.56
CA VAL A 115 11.73 12.50 -11.86
C VAL A 115 11.97 12.93 -10.41
N VAL A 116 12.41 14.18 -10.19
CA VAL A 116 12.68 14.71 -8.84
C VAL A 116 11.41 14.66 -7.98
N THR A 117 10.29 15.06 -8.54
CA THR A 117 9.00 15.00 -7.83
C THR A 117 8.64 13.58 -7.45
N ARG A 118 8.81 12.60 -8.34
CA ARG A 118 8.53 11.19 -8.06
C ARG A 118 9.48 10.59 -7.04
N LEU A 119 10.75 11.03 -6.98
CA LEU A 119 11.67 10.65 -5.91
C LEU A 119 11.14 11.08 -4.54
N PHE A 120 10.69 12.33 -4.40
CA PHE A 120 10.12 12.83 -3.14
C PHE A 120 8.80 12.14 -2.79
N GLN A 121 7.91 11.93 -3.76
CA GLN A 121 6.67 11.20 -3.53
C GLN A 121 6.91 9.74 -3.15
N GLY A 122 7.89 9.07 -3.76
CA GLY A 122 8.30 7.72 -3.39
C GLY A 122 8.88 7.63 -1.98
N LEU A 123 9.67 8.64 -1.58
CA LEU A 123 10.18 8.78 -0.21
C LEU A 123 9.04 8.94 0.80
N SER A 124 8.06 9.80 0.50
CA SER A 124 6.86 10.02 1.31
C SER A 124 6.07 8.73 1.50
N LEU A 125 5.68 8.08 0.41
CA LEU A 125 4.90 6.86 0.42
C LEU A 125 5.61 5.70 1.14
N GLY A 126 6.95 5.62 1.03
CA GLY A 126 7.74 4.64 1.75
C GLY A 126 7.61 4.79 3.26
N GLY A 127 7.63 6.02 3.75
CA GLY A 127 7.51 6.32 5.18
C GLY A 127 6.08 6.26 5.71
N GLU A 128 5.09 6.56 4.89
CA GLU A 128 3.68 6.60 5.27
C GLU A 128 3.19 5.26 5.82
N TYR A 129 3.52 4.15 5.15
CA TYR A 129 3.04 2.85 5.59
C TYR A 129 3.46 2.50 7.02
N GLY A 130 4.74 2.61 7.36
CA GLY A 130 5.25 2.30 8.69
C GLY A 130 4.68 3.22 9.76
N THR A 131 4.60 4.50 9.47
CA THR A 131 4.08 5.52 10.39
C THR A 131 2.57 5.39 10.59
N SER A 132 1.80 5.21 9.51
CA SER A 132 0.35 5.06 9.53
C SER A 132 -0.06 3.75 10.22
N ALA A 133 0.56 2.62 9.88
CA ALA A 133 0.32 1.34 10.55
C ALA A 133 0.59 1.43 12.05
N THR A 134 1.68 2.10 12.46
CA THR A 134 2.01 2.34 13.86
C THR A 134 0.97 3.22 14.53
N TYR A 135 0.62 4.36 13.93
CA TYR A 135 -0.36 5.30 14.48
C TYR A 135 -1.73 4.65 14.67
N LEU A 136 -2.25 3.97 13.64
CA LEU A 136 -3.55 3.29 13.72
C LEU A 136 -3.57 2.22 14.83
N SER A 137 -2.46 1.49 14.99
CA SER A 137 -2.34 0.44 16.00
C SER A 137 -2.22 1.00 17.44
N GLU A 138 -1.48 2.11 17.61
CA GLU A 138 -1.29 2.79 18.92
C GLU A 138 -2.55 3.55 19.36
N MET A 139 -3.28 4.15 18.41
CA MET A 139 -4.52 4.90 18.69
C MET A 139 -5.72 4.00 18.98
N ALA A 140 -5.70 2.76 18.50
CA ALA A 140 -6.80 1.82 18.63
C ALA A 140 -6.99 1.35 20.08
N SER A 141 -8.27 1.17 20.47
CA SER A 141 -8.57 0.52 21.77
C SER A 141 -8.12 -0.94 21.76
N PRO A 142 -7.66 -1.49 22.91
CA PRO A 142 -7.11 -2.86 23.00
C PRO A 142 -8.02 -3.95 22.42
N LYS A 143 -9.33 -3.79 22.57
CA LYS A 143 -10.34 -4.77 22.10
C LYS A 143 -10.68 -4.67 20.61
N ARG A 144 -10.22 -3.61 19.89
CA ARG A 144 -10.59 -3.33 18.49
C ARG A 144 -9.40 -2.96 17.61
N ARG A 145 -8.20 -3.38 17.97
CA ARG A 145 -6.99 -3.03 17.22
C ARG A 145 -6.99 -3.59 15.80
N GLY A 146 -7.41 -4.84 15.63
CA GLY A 146 -7.53 -5.43 14.30
C GLY A 146 -8.53 -4.68 13.42
N PHE A 147 -9.70 -4.34 13.97
CA PHE A 147 -10.69 -3.53 13.28
C PHE A 147 -10.12 -2.19 12.83
N TYR A 148 -9.54 -1.40 13.73
CA TYR A 148 -9.02 -0.07 13.38
C TYR A 148 -7.78 -0.13 12.48
N SER A 149 -6.91 -1.10 12.66
CA SER A 149 -5.72 -1.28 11.82
C SER A 149 -6.05 -1.69 10.39
N SER A 150 -7.19 -2.35 10.16
CA SER A 150 -7.65 -2.74 8.82
C SER A 150 -7.92 -1.53 7.91
N PHE A 151 -8.17 -0.36 8.49
CA PHE A 151 -8.36 0.88 7.73
C PHE A 151 -7.12 1.30 6.93
N GLN A 152 -5.94 0.75 7.25
CA GLN A 152 -4.75 0.89 6.41
C GLN A 152 -5.02 0.41 4.97
N TYR A 153 -5.65 -0.74 4.80
CA TYR A 153 -5.99 -1.27 3.48
C TYR A 153 -7.33 -0.79 2.94
N VAL A 154 -8.30 -0.47 3.80
CA VAL A 154 -9.53 0.23 3.37
C VAL A 154 -9.16 1.49 2.60
N THR A 155 -8.29 2.32 3.14
CA THR A 155 -7.92 3.60 2.51
C THR A 155 -7.00 3.41 1.31
N LEU A 156 -6.12 2.41 1.31
CA LEU A 156 -5.31 2.05 0.14
C LEU A 156 -6.21 1.68 -1.06
N ILE A 157 -7.16 0.76 -0.84
CA ILE A 157 -8.09 0.30 -1.89
C ILE A 157 -9.04 1.44 -2.29
N SER A 158 -9.48 2.28 -1.34
CA SER A 158 -10.30 3.46 -1.65
C SER A 158 -9.58 4.43 -2.56
N GLY A 159 -8.27 4.66 -2.33
CA GLY A 159 -7.45 5.52 -3.20
C GLY A 159 -7.39 4.99 -4.63
N GLN A 160 -7.22 3.68 -4.80
CA GLN A 160 -7.23 3.02 -6.11
C GLN A 160 -8.59 3.15 -6.82
N LEU A 161 -9.68 2.86 -6.11
CA LEU A 161 -11.04 2.97 -6.66
C LEU A 161 -11.37 4.41 -7.03
N LEU A 162 -10.96 5.40 -6.24
CA LEU A 162 -11.16 6.81 -6.52
C LEU A 162 -10.38 7.27 -7.76
N ALA A 163 -9.15 6.83 -7.94
CA ALA A 163 -8.35 7.12 -9.14
C ALA A 163 -9.02 6.55 -10.40
N LEU A 164 -9.51 5.32 -10.33
CA LEU A 164 -10.26 4.67 -11.40
C LEU A 164 -11.57 5.40 -11.71
N LEU A 165 -12.30 5.83 -10.69
CA LEU A 165 -13.53 6.60 -10.85
C LEU A 165 -13.28 7.94 -11.56
N VAL A 166 -12.26 8.69 -11.13
CA VAL A 166 -11.85 9.96 -11.79
C VAL A 166 -11.47 9.71 -13.24
N GLN A 167 -10.72 8.65 -13.52
CA GLN A 167 -10.36 8.27 -14.88
C GLN A 167 -11.61 8.02 -15.75
N ILE A 168 -12.56 7.23 -15.28
CA ILE A 168 -13.81 6.92 -15.98
C ILE A 168 -14.61 8.20 -16.26
N ILE A 169 -14.74 9.09 -15.26
CA ILE A 169 -15.45 10.37 -15.42
C ILE A 169 -14.79 11.21 -16.53
N LEU A 170 -13.46 11.38 -16.48
CA LEU A 170 -12.75 12.19 -17.46
C LEU A 170 -12.79 11.60 -18.86
N GLN A 171 -12.72 10.28 -19.00
CA GLN A 171 -12.86 9.59 -20.30
C GLN A 171 -14.24 9.72 -20.91
N ASN A 172 -15.29 9.90 -20.10
CA ASN A 172 -16.66 10.09 -20.59
C ASN A 172 -17.04 11.56 -20.80
N THR A 173 -16.31 12.50 -20.18
CA THR A 173 -16.62 13.94 -20.27
C THR A 173 -15.68 14.70 -21.22
N LEU A 174 -14.48 14.21 -21.47
CA LEU A 174 -13.47 14.85 -22.31
C LEU A 174 -13.21 14.02 -23.58
N THR A 175 -12.91 14.70 -24.66
CA THR A 175 -12.41 14.04 -25.88
C THR A 175 -10.98 13.55 -25.68
N ASN A 176 -10.54 12.57 -26.49
CA ASN A 176 -9.15 12.10 -26.44
C ASN A 176 -8.15 13.26 -26.61
N ALA A 177 -8.40 14.19 -27.56
CA ALA A 177 -7.54 15.36 -27.76
C ALA A 177 -7.43 16.22 -26.48
N GLN A 178 -8.52 16.42 -25.75
CA GLN A 178 -8.53 17.17 -24.49
C GLN A 178 -7.80 16.40 -23.37
N LEU A 179 -7.95 15.07 -23.30
CA LEU A 179 -7.24 14.23 -22.34
C LEU A 179 -5.71 14.35 -22.50
N TYR A 180 -5.20 14.29 -23.75
CA TYR A 180 -3.79 14.47 -24.05
C TYR A 180 -3.30 15.92 -23.85
N ALA A 181 -4.13 16.93 -24.12
CA ALA A 181 -3.74 18.33 -24.01
C ALA A 181 -3.61 18.80 -22.56
N PHE A 182 -4.65 18.58 -21.76
CA PHE A 182 -4.72 19.09 -20.36
C PHE A 182 -5.42 18.16 -19.38
N GLY A 183 -6.27 17.23 -19.87
CA GLY A 183 -7.14 16.40 -19.03
C GLY A 183 -6.35 15.57 -18.01
N TRP A 184 -5.16 15.13 -18.36
CA TRP A 184 -4.28 14.38 -17.47
C TRP A 184 -3.79 15.20 -16.25
N ARG A 185 -3.87 16.54 -16.28
CA ARG A 185 -3.49 17.40 -15.15
C ARG A 185 -4.57 17.43 -14.05
N ILE A 186 -5.83 17.27 -14.44
CA ILE A 186 -7.00 17.37 -13.54
C ILE A 186 -6.89 16.45 -12.33
N PRO A 187 -6.60 15.13 -12.46
CA PRO A 187 -6.51 14.26 -11.30
C PRO A 187 -5.35 14.62 -10.35
N PHE A 188 -4.24 15.17 -10.86
CA PHE A 188 -3.16 15.66 -9.99
C PHE A 188 -3.58 16.91 -9.21
N VAL A 189 -4.37 17.82 -9.82
CA VAL A 189 -4.96 18.97 -9.12
C VAL A 189 -5.95 18.48 -8.05
N ILE A 190 -6.80 17.49 -8.36
CA ILE A 190 -7.71 16.87 -7.39
C ILE A 190 -6.91 16.30 -6.21
N GLY A 191 -5.82 15.56 -6.50
CA GLY A 191 -4.91 15.02 -5.49
C GLY A 191 -4.30 16.10 -4.60
N ALA A 192 -3.80 17.19 -5.20
CA ALA A 192 -3.24 18.32 -4.46
C ALA A 192 -4.27 19.00 -3.55
N ILE A 193 -5.47 19.26 -4.03
CA ILE A 193 -6.56 19.85 -3.24
C ILE A 193 -6.96 18.90 -2.10
N GLY A 194 -7.14 17.63 -2.40
CA GLY A 194 -7.43 16.60 -1.41
C GLY A 194 -6.36 16.51 -0.32
N ALA A 195 -5.08 16.57 -0.72
CA ALA A 195 -3.96 16.55 0.22
C ALA A 195 -3.90 17.81 1.11
N VAL A 196 -4.25 19.00 0.60
CA VAL A 196 -4.39 20.21 1.42
C VAL A 196 -5.51 20.05 2.45
N GLY A 197 -6.66 19.49 2.05
CA GLY A 197 -7.75 19.17 2.98
C GLY A 197 -7.32 18.18 4.08
N VAL A 198 -6.59 17.13 3.70
CA VAL A 198 -6.04 16.15 4.66
C VAL A 198 -4.97 16.79 5.55
N LEU A 199 -4.12 17.67 5.01
CA LEU A 199 -3.13 18.40 5.82
C LEU A 199 -3.81 19.19 6.94
N TRP A 200 -4.88 19.90 6.61
CA TRP A 200 -5.68 20.63 7.62
C TRP A 200 -6.24 19.68 8.70
N LEU A 201 -6.77 18.53 8.30
CA LEU A 201 -7.25 17.51 9.25
C LEU A 201 -6.12 16.94 10.13
N ARG A 202 -4.94 16.68 9.55
CA ARG A 202 -3.78 16.16 10.29
C ARG A 202 -3.22 17.14 11.32
N LEU A 203 -3.32 18.43 11.06
CA LEU A 203 -2.96 19.47 12.04
C LEU A 203 -3.85 19.43 13.30
N THR A 204 -5.04 18.84 13.22
CA THR A 204 -5.96 18.66 14.36
C THR A 204 -5.90 17.26 14.99
N MET A 205 -5.00 16.37 14.52
CA MET A 205 -4.81 15.04 15.11
C MET A 205 -4.11 15.12 16.47
N GLU A 206 -4.39 14.15 17.32
CA GLU A 206 -3.64 13.95 18.57
C GLU A 206 -2.47 13.01 18.32
N GLU A 207 -1.37 13.20 19.06
CA GLU A 207 -0.26 12.24 19.06
C GLU A 207 -0.64 10.97 19.84
N SER A 208 0.03 9.84 19.58
CA SER A 208 -0.23 8.61 20.30
C SER A 208 0.19 8.71 21.79
N ASP A 209 -0.60 8.10 22.69
CA ASP A 209 -0.30 8.08 24.12
C ASP A 209 1.01 7.36 24.41
N GLN A 210 1.31 6.30 23.65
CA GLN A 210 2.54 5.53 23.78
C GLN A 210 3.78 6.36 23.44
N PHE A 211 3.72 7.18 22.36
CA PHE A 211 4.80 8.09 22.04
C PHE A 211 4.96 9.18 23.09
N THR A 212 3.86 9.75 23.57
CA THR A 212 3.86 10.82 24.56
C THR A 212 4.39 10.34 25.92
N ALA A 213 4.12 9.09 26.29
CA ALA A 213 4.62 8.46 27.51
C ALA A 213 6.11 8.10 27.46
N MET A 214 6.73 8.12 26.26
CA MET A 214 8.14 7.78 26.09
C MET A 214 9.05 8.85 26.72
N ASN A 215 9.93 8.45 27.62
CA ASN A 215 10.84 9.37 28.29
C ASN A 215 11.92 9.93 27.34
N ALA A 216 12.51 11.10 27.70
CA ALA A 216 13.48 11.81 26.86
C ALA A 216 14.74 11.00 26.51
N SER A 217 15.17 10.09 27.39
CA SER A 217 16.33 9.22 27.17
C SER A 217 16.06 8.17 26.08
N LYS A 218 14.89 7.53 26.10
CA LYS A 218 14.43 6.60 25.06
C LYS A 218 14.21 7.32 23.73
N GLN A 219 13.62 8.50 23.77
CA GLN A 219 13.35 9.32 22.59
C GLN A 219 14.63 9.72 21.83
N LYS A 220 15.73 10.03 22.54
CA LYS A 220 17.03 10.33 21.88
C LYS A 220 17.59 9.14 21.12
N LYS A 221 17.37 7.91 21.56
CA LYS A 221 17.85 6.66 20.94
C LYS A 221 16.87 6.08 19.94
N ALA A 222 15.64 6.60 19.89
CA ALA A 222 14.57 6.08 19.04
C ALA A 222 14.91 6.15 17.55
N GLY A 223 14.37 5.24 16.76
CA GLY A 223 14.48 5.21 15.31
C GLY A 223 15.90 5.05 14.78
N THR A 224 16.78 4.34 15.48
CA THR A 224 18.16 4.09 15.02
C THR A 224 18.32 2.68 14.45
N LEU A 225 19.18 2.54 13.43
CA LEU A 225 19.52 1.21 12.90
C LEU A 225 20.15 0.32 13.97
N THR A 226 21.01 0.89 14.83
CA THR A 226 21.63 0.17 15.94
C THR A 226 20.56 -0.45 16.88
N LEU A 227 19.47 0.28 17.13
CA LEU A 227 18.38 -0.25 17.92
C LEU A 227 17.60 -1.31 17.14
N LEU A 228 17.35 -1.11 15.84
CA LEU A 228 16.68 -2.09 14.98
C LEU A 228 17.46 -3.41 14.89
N LEU A 229 18.78 -3.35 14.82
CA LEU A 229 19.65 -4.54 14.79
C LEU A 229 19.57 -5.39 16.06
N GLN A 230 18.99 -4.89 17.16
CA GLN A 230 18.69 -5.68 18.37
C GLN A 230 17.44 -6.56 18.19
N TYR A 231 16.67 -6.36 17.13
CA TYR A 231 15.43 -7.08 16.82
C TYR A 231 15.49 -7.85 15.48
N PRO A 232 16.55 -8.65 15.21
CA PRO A 232 16.74 -9.31 13.91
C PRO A 232 15.62 -10.32 13.63
N ARG A 233 15.17 -11.05 14.65
CA ARG A 233 14.07 -12.03 14.50
C ARG A 233 12.78 -11.34 14.04
N GLN A 234 12.43 -10.22 14.64
CA GLN A 234 11.24 -9.44 14.30
C GLN A 234 11.37 -8.86 12.89
N PHE A 235 12.55 -8.32 12.53
CA PHE A 235 12.84 -7.80 11.20
C PHE A 235 12.59 -8.86 10.12
N PHE A 236 13.20 -10.05 10.24
CA PHE A 236 13.00 -11.13 9.27
C PHE A 236 11.59 -11.73 9.33
N THR A 237 10.91 -11.68 10.47
CA THR A 237 9.49 -12.05 10.56
C THR A 237 8.64 -11.11 9.71
N VAL A 238 8.87 -9.79 9.76
CA VAL A 238 8.16 -8.83 8.90
C VAL A 238 8.46 -9.05 7.43
N VAL A 239 9.72 -9.33 7.05
CA VAL A 239 10.09 -9.68 5.66
C VAL A 239 9.32 -10.92 5.20
N GLY A 240 9.40 -12.02 5.94
CA GLY A 240 8.75 -13.28 5.58
C GLY A 240 7.22 -13.20 5.58
N LEU A 241 6.64 -12.45 6.52
CA LEU A 241 5.21 -12.17 6.59
C LEU A 241 4.75 -11.37 5.35
N THR A 242 5.56 -10.40 4.92
CA THR A 242 5.23 -9.51 3.81
C THR A 242 5.46 -10.16 2.45
N PHE A 243 6.43 -11.06 2.33
CA PHE A 243 6.87 -11.66 1.08
C PHE A 243 5.72 -12.25 0.24
N GLY A 244 5.08 -13.31 0.74
CA GLY A 244 3.94 -13.93 0.04
C GLY A 244 2.72 -13.01 0.00
N GLY A 245 2.49 -12.24 1.09
CA GLY A 245 1.37 -11.30 1.17
C GLY A 245 1.40 -10.23 0.09
N THR A 246 2.56 -9.62 -0.18
CA THR A 246 2.68 -8.59 -1.22
C THR A 246 2.63 -9.17 -2.63
N ILE A 247 3.26 -10.32 -2.87
CA ILE A 247 3.20 -11.00 -4.17
C ILE A 247 1.76 -11.38 -4.50
N CYS A 248 1.02 -12.01 -3.58
CA CYS A 248 -0.39 -12.33 -3.78
C CYS A 248 -1.24 -11.09 -3.97
N PHE A 249 -1.03 -10.04 -3.17
CA PHE A 249 -1.79 -8.80 -3.30
C PHE A 249 -1.67 -8.23 -4.72
N TYR A 250 -0.46 -8.02 -5.22
CA TYR A 250 -0.26 -7.48 -6.57
C TYR A 250 -0.67 -8.47 -7.68
N ALA A 251 -0.50 -9.78 -7.47
CA ALA A 251 -0.97 -10.77 -8.43
C ALA A 251 -2.49 -10.73 -8.61
N TYR A 252 -3.26 -10.68 -7.52
CA TYR A 252 -4.73 -10.69 -7.58
C TYR A 252 -5.35 -9.32 -7.86
N THR A 253 -4.78 -8.22 -7.38
CA THR A 253 -5.39 -6.88 -7.53
C THR A 253 -4.90 -6.11 -8.76
N THR A 254 -3.72 -6.42 -9.29
CA THR A 254 -3.10 -5.68 -10.38
C THR A 254 -2.88 -6.56 -11.62
N TYR A 255 -2.15 -7.67 -11.48
CA TYR A 255 -1.80 -8.51 -12.63
C TYR A 255 -3.00 -9.30 -13.17
N LEU A 256 -3.88 -9.80 -12.31
CA LEU A 256 -5.01 -10.64 -12.71
C LEU A 256 -5.92 -9.97 -13.75
N GLN A 257 -6.09 -8.65 -13.67
CA GLN A 257 -6.80 -7.88 -14.69
C GLN A 257 -6.15 -8.02 -16.07
N LYS A 258 -4.83 -7.86 -16.15
CA LYS A 258 -4.06 -8.02 -17.40
C LYS A 258 -4.08 -9.47 -17.89
N PHE A 259 -4.02 -10.41 -16.97
CA PHE A 259 -4.13 -11.83 -17.27
C PHE A 259 -5.47 -12.17 -17.91
N MET A 260 -6.59 -11.70 -17.37
CA MET A 260 -7.92 -11.91 -17.94
C MET A 260 -8.05 -11.32 -19.35
N ILE A 261 -7.50 -10.13 -19.60
CA ILE A 261 -7.54 -9.51 -20.93
C ILE A 261 -6.67 -10.31 -21.92
N ASN A 262 -5.44 -10.60 -21.54
CA ASN A 262 -4.41 -11.08 -22.43
C ASN A 262 -4.48 -12.59 -22.68
N THR A 263 -4.88 -13.37 -21.67
CA THR A 263 -4.85 -14.85 -21.70
C THR A 263 -6.24 -15.42 -21.94
N THR A 264 -7.27 -14.89 -21.29
CA THR A 264 -8.64 -15.38 -21.49
C THR A 264 -9.33 -14.73 -22.68
N GLY A 265 -8.86 -13.56 -23.12
CA GLY A 265 -9.46 -12.80 -24.24
C GLY A 265 -10.80 -12.15 -23.88
N LEU A 266 -11.08 -11.93 -22.58
CA LEU A 266 -12.26 -11.19 -22.15
C LEU A 266 -12.17 -9.71 -22.52
N ASP A 267 -13.32 -9.10 -22.80
CA ASP A 267 -13.39 -7.68 -23.13
C ASP A 267 -12.81 -6.81 -22.00
N PRO A 268 -11.90 -5.86 -22.31
CA PRO A 268 -11.26 -5.02 -21.30
C PRO A 268 -12.24 -4.23 -20.42
N ARG A 269 -13.39 -3.81 -20.97
CA ARG A 269 -14.41 -3.09 -20.19
C ARG A 269 -15.07 -3.99 -19.15
N VAL A 270 -15.38 -5.23 -19.55
CA VAL A 270 -15.94 -6.23 -18.66
C VAL A 270 -14.95 -6.60 -17.56
N VAL A 271 -13.67 -6.79 -17.91
CA VAL A 271 -12.61 -7.09 -16.93
C VAL A 271 -12.42 -5.94 -15.96
N SER A 272 -12.51 -4.70 -16.40
CA SER A 272 -12.45 -3.53 -15.51
C SER A 272 -13.60 -3.50 -14.51
N LEU A 273 -14.82 -3.88 -14.93
CA LEU A 273 -15.97 -4.01 -14.04
C LEU A 273 -15.81 -5.16 -13.03
N ILE A 274 -15.28 -6.31 -13.47
CA ILE A 274 -14.96 -7.45 -12.58
C ILE A 274 -13.96 -6.98 -11.51
N ASN A 275 -12.89 -6.31 -11.93
CA ASN A 275 -11.85 -5.83 -11.02
C ASN A 275 -12.41 -4.81 -10.02
N PHE A 276 -13.18 -3.83 -10.50
CA PHE A 276 -13.82 -2.83 -9.66
C PHE A 276 -14.74 -3.47 -8.60
N ALA A 277 -15.61 -4.40 -9.02
CA ALA A 277 -16.54 -5.08 -8.11
C ALA A 277 -15.79 -5.95 -7.07
N ALA A 278 -14.75 -6.67 -7.49
CA ALA A 278 -13.94 -7.49 -6.58
C ALA A 278 -13.18 -6.63 -5.56
N LEU A 279 -12.59 -5.50 -5.99
CA LEU A 279 -11.91 -4.56 -5.09
C LEU A 279 -12.88 -3.85 -4.12
N LEU A 280 -14.09 -3.53 -4.57
CA LEU A 280 -15.13 -2.96 -3.70
C LEU A 280 -15.53 -3.96 -2.59
N ILE A 281 -15.70 -5.23 -2.93
CA ILE A 281 -15.94 -6.29 -1.95
C ILE A 281 -14.72 -6.45 -1.03
N MET A 282 -13.49 -6.45 -1.59
CA MET A 282 -12.27 -6.49 -0.79
C MET A 282 -12.21 -5.37 0.24
N LEU A 283 -12.58 -4.15 -0.14
CA LEU A 283 -12.65 -3.00 0.76
C LEU A 283 -13.57 -3.25 1.95
N ILE A 284 -14.76 -3.80 1.69
CA ILE A 284 -15.75 -4.14 2.73
C ILE A 284 -15.24 -5.27 3.64
N LEU A 285 -14.54 -6.24 3.07
CA LEU A 285 -13.98 -7.37 3.81
C LEU A 285 -12.87 -6.96 4.80
N GLN A 286 -12.14 -5.86 4.55
CA GLN A 286 -11.04 -5.46 5.43
C GLN A 286 -11.50 -5.28 6.90
N PRO A 287 -12.47 -4.40 7.23
CA PRO A 287 -12.91 -4.23 8.60
C PRO A 287 -13.61 -5.47 9.18
N ILE A 288 -14.25 -6.32 8.35
CA ILE A 288 -14.86 -7.57 8.78
C ILE A 288 -13.77 -8.54 9.28
N PHE A 289 -12.74 -8.80 8.48
CA PHE A 289 -11.63 -9.65 8.88
C PHE A 289 -10.81 -9.03 10.02
N GLY A 290 -10.63 -7.70 10.01
CA GLY A 290 -10.02 -6.98 11.12
C GLY A 290 -10.75 -7.22 12.44
N HIS A 291 -12.07 -7.07 12.45
CA HIS A 291 -12.91 -7.38 13.62
C HIS A 291 -12.87 -8.86 14.02
N LEU A 292 -12.89 -9.76 13.03
CA LEU A 292 -12.77 -11.19 13.28
C LEU A 292 -11.44 -11.51 14.00
N SER A 293 -10.34 -10.85 13.60
CA SER A 293 -9.04 -11.03 14.23
C SER A 293 -9.00 -10.58 15.70
N ASP A 294 -9.84 -9.63 16.09
CA ASP A 294 -9.95 -9.21 17.49
C ASP A 294 -10.61 -10.27 18.36
N LYS A 295 -11.39 -11.21 17.76
CA LYS A 295 -12.06 -12.31 18.46
C LYS A 295 -11.24 -13.60 18.48
N ILE A 296 -10.67 -14.00 17.31
CA ILE A 296 -10.02 -15.31 17.15
C ILE A 296 -8.48 -15.24 17.20
N GLY A 297 -7.90 -14.03 17.25
CA GLY A 297 -6.45 -13.79 17.15
C GLY A 297 -6.00 -13.48 15.72
N ARG A 298 -4.72 -13.11 15.58
CA ARG A 298 -4.11 -12.71 14.30
C ARG A 298 -3.66 -13.91 13.47
N LYS A 299 -3.03 -14.87 14.16
CA LYS A 299 -2.44 -16.07 13.55
C LYS A 299 -3.41 -16.91 12.73
N PRO A 300 -4.65 -17.19 13.14
CA PRO A 300 -5.60 -17.97 12.33
C PRO A 300 -5.88 -17.36 10.96
N LEU A 301 -5.98 -16.03 10.86
CA LEU A 301 -6.23 -15.36 9.58
C LEU A 301 -4.99 -15.37 8.67
N LEU A 302 -3.79 -15.25 9.24
CA LEU A 302 -2.54 -15.40 8.48
C LEU A 302 -2.38 -16.83 7.95
N ILE A 303 -2.74 -17.84 8.75
CA ILE A 303 -2.74 -19.24 8.31
C ILE A 303 -3.80 -19.45 7.22
N TRP A 304 -5.00 -18.90 7.37
CA TRP A 304 -6.03 -18.90 6.32
C TRP A 304 -5.48 -18.40 4.99
N PHE A 305 -4.83 -17.21 5.00
CA PHE A 305 -4.19 -16.66 3.81
C PHE A 305 -3.07 -17.58 3.28
N GLY A 306 -2.17 -18.04 4.15
CA GLY A 306 -1.03 -18.85 3.75
C GLY A 306 -1.45 -20.20 3.13
N VAL A 307 -2.40 -20.89 3.75
CA VAL A 307 -2.97 -22.15 3.23
C VAL A 307 -3.74 -21.89 1.95
N GLY A 308 -4.66 -20.93 1.97
CA GLY A 308 -5.48 -20.56 0.82
C GLY A 308 -4.64 -20.13 -0.39
N GLY A 309 -3.65 -19.25 -0.19
CA GLY A 309 -2.73 -18.80 -1.24
C GLY A 309 -1.86 -19.93 -1.81
N THR A 310 -1.42 -20.86 -0.96
CA THR A 310 -0.62 -22.01 -1.40
C THR A 310 -1.44 -23.00 -2.23
N LEU A 311 -2.63 -23.37 -1.76
CA LEU A 311 -3.42 -24.43 -2.37
C LEU A 311 -4.26 -23.96 -3.57
N PHE A 312 -4.81 -22.75 -3.50
CA PHE A 312 -5.80 -22.31 -4.48
C PHE A 312 -5.28 -21.37 -5.57
N THR A 313 -4.07 -20.80 -5.43
CA THR A 313 -3.55 -19.89 -6.47
C THR A 313 -3.40 -20.60 -7.82
N VAL A 314 -2.75 -21.75 -7.87
CA VAL A 314 -2.59 -22.51 -9.14
C VAL A 314 -3.94 -22.91 -9.73
N PRO A 315 -4.88 -23.52 -8.99
CA PRO A 315 -6.23 -23.80 -9.48
C PRO A 315 -6.99 -22.58 -9.99
N ILE A 316 -6.93 -21.43 -9.27
CA ILE A 316 -7.64 -20.19 -9.67
C ILE A 316 -7.11 -19.70 -11.02
N PHE A 317 -5.79 -19.53 -11.17
CA PHE A 317 -5.21 -19.04 -12.43
C PHE A 317 -5.41 -20.02 -13.57
N THR A 318 -5.29 -21.33 -13.32
CA THR A 318 -5.56 -22.37 -14.33
C THR A 318 -7.03 -22.34 -14.78
N ALA A 319 -7.97 -22.27 -13.85
CA ALA A 319 -9.39 -22.16 -14.18
C ALA A 319 -9.71 -20.86 -14.95
N LEU A 320 -9.10 -19.74 -14.56
CA LEU A 320 -9.23 -18.47 -15.26
C LEU A 320 -8.69 -18.57 -16.71
N ALA A 321 -7.55 -19.22 -16.94
CA ALA A 321 -6.98 -19.38 -18.29
C ALA A 321 -7.93 -20.08 -19.26
N HIS A 322 -8.81 -20.93 -18.77
CA HIS A 322 -9.73 -21.75 -19.58
C HIS A 322 -11.17 -21.23 -19.59
N THR A 323 -11.52 -20.22 -18.77
CA THR A 323 -12.89 -19.70 -18.72
C THR A 323 -13.10 -18.53 -19.67
N LYS A 324 -14.28 -18.54 -20.35
CA LYS A 324 -14.79 -17.38 -21.10
C LYS A 324 -16.02 -16.77 -20.43
N SER A 325 -16.46 -17.35 -19.31
CA SER A 325 -17.61 -16.86 -18.58
C SER A 325 -17.24 -15.68 -17.68
N VAL A 326 -17.91 -14.56 -17.85
CA VAL A 326 -17.74 -13.35 -17.01
C VAL A 326 -18.01 -13.64 -15.53
N TRP A 327 -19.07 -14.41 -15.25
CA TRP A 327 -19.39 -14.78 -13.87
C TRP A 327 -18.37 -15.71 -13.23
N ALA A 328 -17.86 -16.70 -13.99
CA ALA A 328 -16.82 -17.58 -13.49
C ALA A 328 -15.52 -16.80 -13.22
N ALA A 329 -15.14 -15.89 -14.12
CA ALA A 329 -13.97 -15.03 -13.93
C ALA A 329 -14.12 -14.14 -12.69
N PHE A 330 -15.29 -13.53 -12.49
CA PHE A 330 -15.60 -12.73 -11.29
C PHE A 330 -15.51 -13.57 -10.01
N LEU A 331 -16.13 -14.75 -9.97
CA LEU A 331 -16.12 -15.60 -8.77
C LEU A 331 -14.72 -16.12 -8.44
N LEU A 332 -13.93 -16.49 -9.43
CA LEU A 332 -12.54 -16.92 -9.24
C LEU A 332 -11.65 -15.78 -8.71
N MET A 333 -11.79 -14.59 -9.27
CA MET A 333 -11.10 -13.41 -8.76
C MET A 333 -11.54 -13.07 -7.34
N LEU A 334 -12.85 -13.08 -7.08
CA LEU A 334 -13.42 -12.82 -5.76
C LEU A 334 -12.90 -13.82 -4.72
N PHE A 335 -12.83 -15.08 -5.06
CA PHE A 335 -12.30 -16.12 -4.17
C PHE A 335 -10.83 -15.84 -3.80
N GLY A 336 -9.99 -15.49 -4.78
CA GLY A 336 -8.60 -15.09 -4.55
C GLY A 336 -8.50 -13.85 -3.63
N VAL A 337 -9.33 -12.85 -3.87
CA VAL A 337 -9.39 -11.62 -3.08
C VAL A 337 -9.84 -11.89 -1.63
N VAL A 338 -10.79 -12.80 -1.40
CA VAL A 338 -11.22 -13.25 -0.06
C VAL A 338 -10.04 -13.92 0.67
N ILE A 339 -9.26 -14.77 -0.01
CA ILE A 339 -8.06 -15.37 0.58
C ILE A 339 -7.05 -14.29 1.01
N VAL A 340 -6.75 -13.36 0.12
CA VAL A 340 -5.78 -12.29 0.37
C VAL A 340 -6.25 -11.35 1.48
N SER A 341 -7.56 -11.16 1.66
CA SER A 341 -8.14 -10.33 2.72
C SER A 341 -7.77 -10.80 4.13
N GLY A 342 -7.52 -12.10 4.32
CA GLY A 342 -7.01 -12.64 5.59
C GLY A 342 -5.65 -12.06 6.01
N TYR A 343 -4.80 -11.73 5.05
CA TYR A 343 -3.52 -11.06 5.29
C TYR A 343 -3.66 -9.54 5.33
N THR A 344 -4.30 -8.94 4.31
CA THR A 344 -4.31 -7.49 4.14
C THR A 344 -4.98 -6.75 5.30
N SER A 345 -6.04 -7.32 5.87
CA SER A 345 -6.80 -6.71 6.97
C SER A 345 -6.01 -6.54 8.27
N ILE A 346 -5.03 -7.41 8.52
CA ILE A 346 -4.33 -7.47 9.83
C ILE A 346 -2.82 -7.32 9.74
N ASN A 347 -2.23 -7.29 8.55
CA ASN A 347 -0.77 -7.26 8.43
C ASN A 347 -0.13 -6.02 9.07
N ALA A 348 -0.83 -4.89 9.12
CA ALA A 348 -0.36 -3.67 9.75
C ALA A 348 -0.24 -3.83 11.28
N ILE A 349 -1.29 -4.35 11.94
CA ILE A 349 -1.28 -4.56 13.39
C ILE A 349 -0.27 -5.63 13.79
N VAL A 350 -0.20 -6.75 13.08
CA VAL A 350 0.77 -7.83 13.38
C VAL A 350 2.21 -7.30 13.38
N LYS A 351 2.56 -6.48 12.40
CA LYS A 351 3.89 -5.86 12.33
C LYS A 351 4.12 -4.87 13.47
N ALA A 352 3.13 -4.05 13.81
CA ALA A 352 3.24 -3.08 14.89
C ALA A 352 3.38 -3.74 16.27
N GLU A 353 2.69 -4.86 16.50
CA GLU A 353 2.77 -5.65 17.72
C GLU A 353 4.16 -6.29 17.97
N LEU A 354 4.98 -6.45 16.90
CA LEU A 354 6.32 -7.06 17.01
C LEU A 354 7.40 -6.13 17.59
N PHE A 355 7.18 -4.81 17.60
CA PHE A 355 8.21 -3.85 17.99
C PHE A 355 7.78 -2.94 19.14
N PRO A 356 8.72 -2.59 20.05
CA PRO A 356 8.48 -1.57 21.08
C PRO A 356 8.37 -0.17 20.46
N THR A 357 7.74 0.74 21.21
CA THR A 357 7.37 2.10 20.75
C THR A 357 8.54 2.88 20.16
N GLU A 358 9.75 2.78 20.75
CA GLU A 358 10.93 3.52 20.33
C GLU A 358 11.49 3.15 18.95
N ILE A 359 11.09 2.01 18.40
CA ILE A 359 11.57 1.53 17.07
C ILE A 359 10.43 1.08 16.16
N ARG A 360 9.17 1.22 16.58
CA ARG A 360 8.01 0.62 15.93
C ARG A 360 7.81 1.10 14.50
N ALA A 361 7.85 2.41 14.25
CA ALA A 361 7.61 2.93 12.90
C ALA A 361 8.73 2.52 11.94
N LEU A 362 9.98 2.57 12.36
CA LEU A 362 11.12 2.10 11.56
C LEU A 362 11.10 0.57 11.40
N GLY A 363 10.82 -0.17 12.46
CA GLY A 363 10.77 -1.63 12.47
C GLY A 363 9.64 -2.21 11.62
N VAL A 364 8.51 -1.52 11.53
CA VAL A 364 7.42 -1.86 10.60
C VAL A 364 7.77 -1.44 9.18
N GLY A 365 8.20 -0.18 8.99
CA GLY A 365 8.35 0.45 7.70
C GLY A 365 9.49 -0.10 6.87
N LEU A 366 10.69 -0.22 7.44
CA LEU A 366 11.90 -0.57 6.68
C LEU A 366 11.86 -1.99 6.09
N PRO A 367 11.60 -3.07 6.86
CA PRO A 367 11.53 -4.41 6.29
C PRO A 367 10.33 -4.57 5.34
N TYR A 368 9.21 -3.91 5.61
CA TYR A 368 8.08 -3.85 4.67
C TYR A 368 8.47 -3.14 3.37
N GLY A 369 9.07 -1.95 3.46
CA GLY A 369 9.48 -1.15 2.29
C GLY A 369 10.49 -1.89 1.41
N LEU A 370 11.48 -2.55 2.01
CA LEU A 370 12.43 -3.41 1.30
C LEU A 370 11.74 -4.57 0.58
N THR A 371 10.88 -5.29 1.28
CA THR A 371 10.18 -6.46 0.71
C THR A 371 9.23 -6.05 -0.42
N VAL A 372 8.48 -4.97 -0.25
CA VAL A 372 7.55 -4.49 -1.29
C VAL A 372 8.31 -3.92 -2.49
N ALA A 373 9.43 -3.21 -2.28
CA ALA A 373 10.22 -2.67 -3.39
C ALA A 373 10.79 -3.80 -4.27
N ILE A 374 11.33 -4.84 -3.64
CA ILE A 374 11.97 -5.96 -4.37
C ILE A 374 10.91 -6.88 -4.97
N PHE A 375 9.97 -7.35 -4.17
CA PHE A 375 9.05 -8.42 -4.57
C PHE A 375 7.70 -7.89 -5.06
N GLY A 376 7.16 -6.82 -4.47
CA GLY A 376 5.90 -6.23 -4.91
C GLY A 376 6.02 -5.52 -6.25
N GLY A 377 7.06 -4.69 -6.41
CA GLY A 377 7.32 -3.95 -7.64
C GLY A 377 7.69 -4.83 -8.85
N THR A 378 8.16 -6.05 -8.62
CA THR A 378 8.58 -6.97 -9.69
C THR A 378 7.53 -8.00 -10.09
N VAL A 379 6.42 -8.12 -9.36
CA VAL A 379 5.39 -9.16 -9.61
C VAL A 379 4.91 -9.15 -11.07
N GLU A 380 4.52 -7.98 -11.56
CA GLU A 380 4.03 -7.85 -12.93
C GLU A 380 5.13 -8.11 -13.97
N TYR A 381 6.35 -7.63 -13.71
CA TYR A 381 7.49 -7.89 -14.59
C TYR A 381 7.77 -9.39 -14.71
N VAL A 382 7.83 -10.10 -13.59
CA VAL A 382 8.05 -11.56 -13.56
C VAL A 382 6.94 -12.29 -14.33
N ALA A 383 5.69 -11.89 -14.13
CA ALA A 383 4.55 -12.49 -14.83
C ALA A 383 4.65 -12.30 -16.35
N LEU A 384 4.90 -11.08 -16.81
CA LEU A 384 5.01 -10.74 -18.24
C LEU A 384 6.26 -11.35 -18.86
N TRP A 385 7.38 -11.40 -18.13
CA TRP A 385 8.60 -12.06 -18.58
C TRP A 385 8.38 -13.56 -18.80
N LEU A 386 7.81 -14.27 -17.81
CA LEU A 386 7.49 -15.69 -17.94
C LEU A 386 6.53 -15.97 -19.11
N ARG A 387 5.57 -15.08 -19.32
CA ARG A 387 4.69 -15.16 -20.47
C ARG A 387 5.44 -14.98 -21.80
N SER A 388 6.38 -14.03 -21.90
CA SER A 388 7.15 -13.78 -23.12
C SER A 388 8.00 -14.97 -23.57
N ILE A 389 8.37 -15.84 -22.62
CA ILE A 389 9.12 -17.07 -22.89
C ILE A 389 8.22 -18.33 -22.91
N ASN A 390 6.88 -18.16 -22.99
CA ASN A 390 5.86 -19.22 -23.02
C ASN A 390 5.80 -20.10 -21.76
N PHE A 391 6.22 -19.60 -20.60
CA PHE A 391 6.16 -20.27 -19.32
C PHE A 391 5.22 -19.56 -18.32
N GLU A 392 4.11 -18.96 -18.80
CA GLU A 392 3.17 -18.21 -17.96
C GLU A 392 2.68 -19.00 -16.74
N SER A 393 2.49 -20.31 -16.86
CA SER A 393 2.07 -21.17 -15.74
C SER A 393 3.06 -21.21 -14.58
N LEU A 394 4.35 -20.99 -14.82
CA LEU A 394 5.34 -20.91 -13.72
C LEU A 394 5.08 -19.72 -12.79
N PHE A 395 4.43 -18.67 -13.29
CA PHE A 395 4.03 -17.56 -12.44
C PHE A 395 3.03 -17.99 -11.36
N PHE A 396 2.11 -18.90 -11.67
CA PHE A 396 1.12 -19.39 -10.69
C PHE A 396 1.83 -20.14 -9.55
N PHE A 397 2.81 -20.99 -9.91
CA PHE A 397 3.64 -21.68 -8.92
C PHE A 397 4.55 -20.74 -8.14
N TYR A 398 5.08 -19.68 -8.75
CA TYR A 398 5.83 -18.63 -8.06
C TYR A 398 5.01 -17.97 -6.97
N VAL A 399 3.77 -17.56 -7.27
CA VAL A 399 2.85 -16.94 -6.29
C VAL A 399 2.47 -17.93 -5.18
N ALA A 400 2.17 -19.19 -5.53
CA ALA A 400 1.86 -20.24 -4.56
C ALA A 400 3.05 -20.55 -3.65
N ALA A 401 4.27 -20.65 -4.20
CA ALA A 401 5.49 -20.90 -3.44
C ALA A 401 5.80 -19.72 -2.48
N ALA A 402 5.59 -18.48 -2.92
CA ALA A 402 5.74 -17.32 -2.07
C ALA A 402 4.76 -17.33 -0.89
N SER A 403 3.50 -17.74 -1.12
CA SER A 403 2.49 -17.93 -0.07
C SER A 403 2.90 -19.03 0.91
N PHE A 404 3.47 -20.14 0.41
CA PHE A 404 3.96 -21.24 1.23
C PHE A 404 5.13 -20.80 2.13
N VAL A 405 6.09 -20.03 1.61
CA VAL A 405 7.18 -19.47 2.42
C VAL A 405 6.63 -18.61 3.56
N SER A 406 5.66 -17.75 3.26
CA SER A 406 5.02 -16.94 4.29
C SER A 406 4.21 -17.79 5.28
N LEU A 407 3.55 -18.88 4.82
CA LEU A 407 2.85 -19.82 5.70
C LEU A 407 3.78 -20.43 6.74
N ILE A 408 5.01 -20.79 6.36
CA ILE A 408 6.01 -21.31 7.30
C ILE A 408 6.32 -20.26 8.40
N VAL A 409 6.42 -18.99 8.02
CA VAL A 409 6.65 -17.89 8.97
C VAL A 409 5.44 -17.73 9.90
N TYR A 410 4.21 -17.74 9.37
CA TYR A 410 2.99 -17.64 10.17
C TYR A 410 2.84 -18.80 11.15
N TRP A 411 3.20 -19.99 10.73
CA TRP A 411 3.14 -21.16 11.59
C TRP A 411 4.10 -21.07 12.79
N LYS A 412 5.33 -20.61 12.54
CA LYS A 412 6.38 -20.49 13.55
C LYS A 412 6.24 -19.27 14.47
N MET A 413 5.51 -18.22 14.05
CA MET A 413 5.32 -17.03 14.88
C MET A 413 4.34 -17.29 16.03
N LEU A 414 4.53 -16.58 17.15
CA LEU A 414 3.59 -16.56 18.25
C LEU A 414 2.36 -15.72 17.90
N GLU A 415 1.27 -15.91 18.64
CA GLU A 415 0.07 -15.07 18.51
C GLU A 415 0.37 -13.66 19.05
N THR A 416 0.47 -12.69 18.14
CA THR A 416 0.93 -11.34 18.47
C THR A 416 -0.07 -10.54 19.30
N SER A 417 -1.36 -10.88 19.24
CA SER A 417 -2.38 -10.27 20.09
C SER A 417 -2.22 -10.58 21.59
N LYS A 418 -1.42 -11.61 21.92
CA LYS A 418 -1.15 -12.02 23.31
C LYS A 418 0.27 -11.70 23.77
N THR A 419 1.21 -11.59 22.82
CA THR A 419 2.65 -11.45 23.11
C THR A 419 3.24 -10.14 22.58
N GLY A 420 2.41 -9.28 22.01
CA GLY A 420 2.85 -8.04 21.38
C GLY A 420 3.28 -6.97 22.38
N HIS A 421 4.25 -6.15 21.97
CA HIS A 421 4.79 -5.06 22.78
C HIS A 421 3.75 -3.98 23.13
N ILE A 422 2.72 -3.77 22.30
CA ILE A 422 1.74 -2.71 22.50
C ILE A 422 0.96 -2.90 23.82
N ASP A 423 0.51 -4.13 24.11
CA ASP A 423 -0.22 -4.43 25.35
C ASP A 423 0.69 -4.50 26.58
N ALA A 424 1.91 -5.03 26.40
CA ALA A 424 2.88 -5.09 27.48
C ALA A 424 3.27 -3.68 27.98
N GLU A 425 3.45 -2.73 27.06
CA GLU A 425 3.78 -1.33 27.40
C GLU A 425 2.63 -0.61 28.12
N ILE A 426 1.36 -0.89 27.75
CA ILE A 426 0.20 -0.31 28.43
C ILE A 426 0.07 -0.86 29.85
N MET A 427 0.24 -2.19 30.03
CA MET A 427 0.17 -2.80 31.37
C MET A 427 1.26 -2.26 32.31
N LEU A 428 2.47 -2.02 31.80
CA LEU A 428 3.55 -1.42 32.59
C LEU A 428 3.22 0.03 32.99
N ALA A 429 2.69 0.82 32.07
CA ALA A 429 2.32 2.21 32.32
C ALA A 429 1.13 2.36 33.31
N ASP A 430 0.21 1.40 33.34
CA ASP A 430 -0.92 1.38 34.29
C ASP A 430 -0.52 0.81 35.67
N GLY A 431 0.52 -0.04 35.73
CA GLY A 431 1.06 -0.59 37.01
C GLY A 431 2.01 0.35 37.75
N GLU A 432 2.53 1.40 37.10
CA GLU A 432 3.35 2.46 37.68
C GLU A 432 2.53 3.66 38.22
N LYS A 433 1.20 3.65 38.08
CA LYS A 433 0.25 4.61 38.66
C LYS A 433 -0.42 4.08 39.90
#